data_5bd1e82d150ad60412d8b3909773d1d3
#
_entry.id   5bd1e82d150ad60412d8b3909773d1d3
#
_cell.length_a   1.000
_cell.length_b   1.000
_cell.length_c   1.000
_cell.angle_alpha   90.00
_cell.angle_beta   90.00
_cell.angle_gamma   90.00
#
_symmetry.space_group_name_H-M   'P 1'
#
loop_
_entity.id
_entity.type
_entity.pdbx_description
1 polymer ?
#
loop_
_entity_poly.entity_id
_entity_poly.type
_entity_poly.pdbx_seq_one_letter_code
_entity_poly.pdbx_strand_id
1 'polypeptide(L)'
;MLPAIAVVLILAACAPDPPGSEPATSVPAASGAAEAGTVTIYSGRSEELVGPLLEDFTEATGIGVEARYGETAEMANLILTEGENSPADVFFAQDAGALGAVAEQGLLAPLPEEILGAVDERFTSPNGEWVGVSGRARVVAYNTENLSEADLPDSIVGFTDPEWAGRIGWAPTNGSFQSFVTALREIEGEDRAREWLEGIQANEPRVYEGNNPALDAVIAGEVDVAFINHYYLMQRLEEDPDATAANYFLTDGDPGALVNVAGVGILNTAENDEAARQLVEFLLSEPAQEYFAAETKEYPLIEGVEPHAEMPALDEIGTPEIDLSDLSDLEGTLELLQEVGIL
;
A
#
# COMPACT_ATOMS: atom_id res chain seq x y z
N MET A 1 2.86 23.31 -74.49
CA MET A 1 2.55 22.13 -75.32
C MET A 1 1.58 21.26 -74.55
N LEU A 2 0.31 21.35 -74.82
CA LEU A 2 -0.71 20.35 -74.48
C LEU A 2 -0.62 19.20 -75.48
N PRO A 3 -0.95 17.97 -75.04
CA PRO A 3 -2.16 17.39 -75.61
C PRO A 3 -2.98 16.48 -74.71
N ALA A 4 -4.16 16.52 -74.96
CA ALA A 4 -5.15 15.60 -75.58
C ALA A 4 -5.88 14.68 -74.58
N ILE A 5 -7.17 15.04 -74.48
CA ILE A 5 -8.25 14.29 -73.82
C ILE A 5 -8.67 13.13 -74.75
N ALA A 6 -8.78 11.93 -74.25
CA ALA A 6 -9.46 10.81 -74.87
C ALA A 6 -10.71 10.43 -74.03
N VAL A 7 -11.86 10.71 -74.65
CA VAL A 7 -13.21 10.31 -74.23
C VAL A 7 -13.43 8.86 -74.70
N VAL A 8 -13.75 7.93 -73.81
CA VAL A 8 -14.27 6.60 -74.17
C VAL A 8 -15.72 6.49 -73.69
N LEU A 9 -16.61 6.44 -74.68
CA LEU A 9 -18.01 6.04 -74.53
C LEU A 9 -18.09 4.52 -74.28
N ILE A 10 -18.78 4.12 -73.25
CA ILE A 10 -19.19 2.73 -73.08
C ILE A 10 -20.70 2.65 -73.10
N LEU A 11 -21.17 1.85 -74.05
CA LEU A 11 -22.58 1.52 -74.25
C LEU A 11 -23.13 0.67 -73.13
N ALA A 12 -24.32 1.00 -72.64
CA ALA A 12 -25.14 0.19 -71.77
C ALA A 12 -25.76 -0.99 -72.53
N ALA A 13 -25.52 -2.21 -72.04
CA ALA A 13 -26.28 -3.40 -72.45
C ALA A 13 -27.15 -3.84 -71.29
N CYS A 14 -28.46 -3.86 -71.44
CA CYS A 14 -29.43 -4.43 -70.53
C CYS A 14 -29.41 -5.97 -70.63
N ALA A 15 -29.29 -6.67 -69.52
CA ALA A 15 -29.61 -8.07 -69.40
C ALA A 15 -30.61 -8.27 -68.20
N PRO A 16 -31.55 -9.22 -68.33
CA PRO A 16 -32.68 -9.36 -67.35
C PRO A 16 -32.29 -10.06 -66.06
N ASP A 17 -32.97 -9.65 -64.97
CA ASP A 17 -32.83 -10.19 -63.60
C ASP A 17 -33.31 -11.67 -63.52
N PRO A 18 -32.63 -12.51 -62.67
CA PRO A 18 -33.18 -13.77 -62.21
C PRO A 18 -34.02 -13.55 -60.92
N PRO A 19 -35.07 -14.35 -60.69
CA PRO A 19 -35.98 -14.18 -59.57
C PRO A 19 -35.44 -14.81 -58.28
N GLY A 20 -35.61 -14.10 -57.17
CA GLY A 20 -35.69 -14.68 -55.83
C GLY A 20 -34.38 -14.65 -55.02
N SER A 21 -34.16 -13.56 -54.30
CA SER A 21 -33.31 -13.58 -53.08
C SER A 21 -34.13 -13.00 -51.95
N GLU A 22 -34.38 -13.82 -50.96
CA GLU A 22 -35.00 -13.45 -49.69
C GLU A 22 -34.15 -12.34 -48.99
N PRO A 23 -34.77 -11.43 -48.21
CA PRO A 23 -34.03 -10.40 -47.50
C PRO A 23 -33.18 -11.04 -46.44
N ALA A 24 -31.85 -10.87 -46.54
CA ALA A 24 -30.92 -11.19 -45.48
C ALA A 24 -31.31 -10.38 -44.24
N THR A 25 -31.74 -11.08 -43.22
CA THR A 25 -31.91 -10.57 -41.85
C THR A 25 -30.56 -9.99 -41.43
N SER A 26 -30.43 -8.67 -41.40
CA SER A 26 -29.30 -8.00 -40.74
C SER A 26 -29.35 -8.36 -39.28
N VAL A 27 -28.43 -9.23 -38.86
CA VAL A 27 -28.06 -9.40 -37.44
C VAL A 27 -27.59 -8.03 -36.97
N PRO A 28 -28.18 -7.41 -35.97
CA PRO A 28 -27.60 -6.21 -35.40
C PRO A 28 -26.19 -6.58 -34.96
N ALA A 29 -25.20 -5.86 -35.47
CA ALA A 29 -23.87 -5.86 -34.87
C ALA A 29 -24.05 -5.55 -33.38
N ALA A 30 -23.50 -6.36 -32.53
CA ALA A 30 -23.43 -6.09 -31.10
C ALA A 30 -22.72 -4.74 -30.96
N SER A 31 -23.53 -3.68 -30.78
CA SER A 31 -23.03 -2.39 -30.39
C SER A 31 -22.77 -2.42 -28.89
N GLY A 32 -21.58 -2.03 -28.53
CA GLY A 32 -21.30 -1.66 -27.17
C GLY A 32 -20.23 -2.50 -26.53
N ALA A 33 -19.03 -2.47 -27.07
CA ALA A 33 -17.92 -2.27 -26.14
C ALA A 33 -18.13 -0.82 -25.67
N ALA A 34 -18.62 -0.61 -24.45
CA ALA A 34 -18.43 0.65 -23.76
C ALA A 34 -16.94 0.96 -23.91
N GLU A 35 -16.59 2.19 -24.26
CA GLU A 35 -15.19 2.62 -24.19
C GLU A 35 -14.79 2.32 -22.74
N ALA A 36 -13.86 1.40 -22.56
CA ALA A 36 -13.33 1.08 -21.25
C ALA A 36 -12.75 2.39 -20.72
N GLY A 37 -13.30 2.90 -19.61
CA GLY A 37 -12.90 4.19 -19.04
C GLY A 37 -11.42 4.20 -18.68
N THR A 38 -10.94 5.33 -18.22
CA THR A 38 -9.59 5.46 -17.64
C THR A 38 -9.74 5.83 -16.20
N VAL A 39 -8.97 5.19 -15.29
CA VAL A 39 -8.91 5.53 -13.87
C VAL A 39 -7.66 6.36 -13.60
N THR A 40 -7.84 7.52 -12.99
CA THR A 40 -6.74 8.37 -12.54
C THR A 40 -6.40 8.04 -11.10
N ILE A 41 -5.16 7.62 -10.84
CA ILE A 41 -4.69 7.20 -9.52
C ILE A 41 -3.64 8.19 -9.01
N TYR A 42 -3.83 8.69 -7.78
CA TYR A 42 -2.75 9.31 -7.03
C TYR A 42 -2.15 8.25 -6.11
N SER A 43 -0.92 7.83 -6.40
CA SER A 43 -0.26 6.71 -5.74
C SER A 43 0.88 7.16 -4.86
N GLY A 44 0.78 6.86 -3.57
CA GLY A 44 1.87 6.90 -2.60
C GLY A 44 2.74 5.63 -2.63
N ARG A 45 2.39 4.66 -3.48
CA ARG A 45 3.19 3.45 -3.76
C ARG A 45 4.06 3.69 -4.96
N SER A 46 5.30 3.18 -4.96
CA SER A 46 6.20 3.35 -6.09
C SER A 46 5.74 2.56 -7.32
N GLU A 47 6.04 3.07 -8.51
CA GLU A 47 5.75 2.41 -9.79
C GLU A 47 6.37 1.01 -9.86
N GLU A 48 7.58 0.81 -9.32
CA GLU A 48 8.25 -0.49 -9.29
C GLU A 48 7.45 -1.55 -8.53
N LEU A 49 6.72 -1.15 -7.47
CA LEU A 49 5.95 -2.07 -6.64
C LEU A 49 4.57 -2.37 -7.20
N VAL A 50 3.86 -1.37 -7.72
CA VAL A 50 2.45 -1.54 -8.08
C VAL A 50 2.17 -1.36 -9.57
N GLY A 51 3.12 -0.85 -10.35
CA GLY A 51 2.98 -0.70 -11.80
C GLY A 51 2.60 -2.00 -12.51
N PRO A 52 3.31 -3.13 -12.29
CA PRO A 52 2.93 -4.40 -12.89
C PRO A 52 1.49 -4.83 -12.57
N LEU A 53 1.05 -4.63 -11.33
CA LEU A 53 -0.31 -4.95 -10.88
C LEU A 53 -1.38 -4.08 -11.59
N LEU A 54 -1.07 -2.81 -11.85
CA LEU A 54 -1.96 -1.90 -12.59
C LEU A 54 -1.98 -2.23 -14.09
N GLU A 55 -0.89 -2.75 -14.64
CA GLU A 55 -0.85 -3.31 -16.00
C GLU A 55 -1.73 -4.55 -16.11
N ASP A 56 -1.64 -5.47 -15.15
CA ASP A 56 -2.49 -6.67 -15.06
C ASP A 56 -3.97 -6.31 -14.96
N PHE A 57 -4.34 -5.28 -14.19
CA PHE A 57 -5.70 -4.74 -14.16
C PHE A 57 -6.17 -4.28 -15.54
N THR A 58 -5.31 -3.51 -16.24
CA THR A 58 -5.63 -3.02 -17.59
C THR A 58 -5.79 -4.17 -18.59
N GLU A 59 -4.93 -5.20 -18.51
CA GLU A 59 -5.05 -6.40 -19.36
C GLU A 59 -6.33 -7.19 -19.09
N ALA A 60 -6.70 -7.34 -17.81
CA ALA A 60 -7.87 -8.11 -17.41
C ALA A 60 -9.20 -7.43 -17.75
N THR A 61 -9.27 -6.09 -17.63
CA THR A 61 -10.54 -5.34 -17.72
C THR A 61 -10.68 -4.53 -19.01
N GLY A 62 -9.57 -4.16 -19.64
CA GLY A 62 -9.52 -3.19 -20.73
C GLY A 62 -9.64 -1.72 -20.27
N ILE A 63 -9.72 -1.46 -18.95
CA ILE A 63 -9.76 -0.11 -18.38
C ILE A 63 -8.33 0.44 -18.33
N GLY A 64 -8.13 1.65 -18.86
CA GLY A 64 -6.84 2.32 -18.80
C GLY A 64 -6.54 2.85 -17.38
N VAL A 65 -5.26 2.94 -17.04
CA VAL A 65 -4.81 3.54 -15.77
C VAL A 65 -3.88 4.71 -16.07
N GLU A 66 -4.16 5.87 -15.48
CA GLU A 66 -3.26 7.02 -15.44
C GLU A 66 -2.81 7.22 -13.99
N ALA A 67 -1.60 6.74 -13.65
CA ALA A 67 -1.07 6.83 -12.31
C ALA A 67 -0.10 8.01 -12.16
N ARG A 68 -0.30 8.81 -11.11
CA ARG A 68 0.66 9.80 -10.63
C ARG A 68 1.32 9.26 -9.38
N TYR A 69 2.62 9.00 -9.47
CA TYR A 69 3.42 8.47 -8.37
C TYR A 69 4.12 9.59 -7.58
N GLY A 70 4.24 9.43 -6.27
CA GLY A 70 4.94 10.33 -5.37
C GLY A 70 4.96 9.80 -3.94
N GLU A 71 5.48 10.59 -3.01
CA GLU A 71 5.39 10.24 -1.59
C GLU A 71 3.93 10.30 -1.12
N THR A 72 3.52 9.38 -0.25
CA THR A 72 2.13 9.29 0.25
C THR A 72 1.63 10.62 0.80
N ALA A 73 2.44 11.30 1.63
CA ALA A 73 2.10 12.60 2.19
C ALA A 73 1.97 13.69 1.10
N GLU A 74 2.78 13.63 0.04
CA GLU A 74 2.67 14.54 -1.10
C GLU A 74 1.35 14.35 -1.83
N MET A 75 0.98 13.09 -2.12
CA MET A 75 -0.27 12.77 -2.79
C MET A 75 -1.49 13.15 -1.96
N ALA A 76 -1.46 12.86 -0.65
CA ALA A 76 -2.52 13.30 0.27
C ALA A 76 -2.65 14.83 0.29
N ASN A 77 -1.55 15.58 0.46
CA ASN A 77 -1.56 17.04 0.44
C ASN A 77 -2.03 17.62 -0.89
N LEU A 78 -1.73 16.96 -1.99
CA LEU A 78 -2.23 17.37 -3.30
C LEU A 78 -3.75 17.24 -3.38
N ILE A 79 -4.31 16.10 -2.96
CA ILE A 79 -5.75 15.86 -2.89
C ILE A 79 -6.42 16.90 -1.98
N LEU A 80 -5.87 17.14 -0.77
CA LEU A 80 -6.38 18.13 0.17
C LEU A 80 -6.37 19.55 -0.40
N THR A 81 -5.35 19.92 -1.20
CA THR A 81 -5.23 21.23 -1.84
C THR A 81 -6.20 21.38 -3.01
N GLU A 82 -6.37 20.35 -3.83
CA GLU A 82 -7.29 20.34 -4.97
C GLU A 82 -8.74 20.27 -4.52
N GLY A 83 -9.01 19.58 -3.40
CA GLY A 83 -10.34 19.44 -2.81
C GLY A 83 -11.36 18.91 -3.82
N GLU A 84 -12.50 19.60 -3.95
CA GLU A 84 -13.57 19.25 -4.90
C GLU A 84 -13.18 19.35 -6.40
N ASN A 85 -11.96 19.77 -6.71
CA ASN A 85 -11.45 19.85 -8.08
C ASN A 85 -10.35 18.82 -8.36
N SER A 86 -10.12 17.88 -7.47
CA SER A 86 -9.12 16.84 -7.71
C SER A 86 -9.50 16.01 -8.94
N PRO A 87 -8.58 15.80 -9.89
CA PRO A 87 -8.82 14.94 -11.05
C PRO A 87 -8.61 13.45 -10.72
N ALA A 88 -8.19 13.11 -9.50
CA ALA A 88 -7.97 11.73 -9.11
C ALA A 88 -9.32 11.01 -8.88
N ASP A 89 -9.43 9.79 -9.36
CA ASP A 89 -10.52 8.89 -9.06
C ASP A 89 -10.20 8.08 -7.80
N VAL A 90 -8.93 7.65 -7.65
CA VAL A 90 -8.48 6.79 -6.55
C VAL A 90 -7.23 7.36 -5.88
N PHE A 91 -7.21 7.34 -4.56
CA PHE A 91 -6.01 7.53 -3.74
C PHE A 91 -5.51 6.17 -3.28
N PHE A 92 -4.31 5.79 -3.72
CA PHE A 92 -3.61 4.58 -3.28
C PHE A 92 -2.47 4.98 -2.34
N ALA A 93 -2.73 4.93 -1.06
CA ALA A 93 -1.78 5.32 -0.01
C ALA A 93 -0.89 4.16 0.44
N GLN A 94 0.31 4.49 0.90
CA GLN A 94 1.19 3.52 1.53
C GLN A 94 0.83 3.24 2.99
N ASP A 95 0.08 4.12 3.65
CA ASP A 95 -0.36 3.94 5.04
C ASP A 95 -1.79 4.47 5.26
N ALA A 96 -2.44 3.89 6.26
CA ALA A 96 -3.81 4.20 6.60
C ALA A 96 -3.99 5.63 7.16
N GLY A 97 -2.97 6.19 7.82
CA GLY A 97 -3.04 7.55 8.37
C GLY A 97 -3.26 8.59 7.29
N ALA A 98 -2.63 8.45 6.12
CA ALA A 98 -2.85 9.35 4.99
C ALA A 98 -4.27 9.24 4.42
N LEU A 99 -4.85 8.02 4.40
CA LEU A 99 -6.24 7.80 4.03
C LEU A 99 -7.19 8.44 5.05
N GLY A 100 -6.89 8.25 6.35
CA GLY A 100 -7.62 8.89 7.45
C GLY A 100 -7.64 10.41 7.30
N ALA A 101 -6.50 11.04 7.06
CA ALA A 101 -6.39 12.50 6.87
C ALA A 101 -7.25 13.03 5.70
N VAL A 102 -7.32 12.29 4.59
CA VAL A 102 -8.17 12.65 3.43
C VAL A 102 -9.65 12.40 3.75
N ALA A 103 -9.97 11.29 4.45
CA ALA A 103 -11.33 10.96 4.88
C ALA A 103 -11.90 11.97 5.87
N GLU A 104 -11.12 12.44 6.85
CA GLU A 104 -11.51 13.50 7.82
C GLU A 104 -11.95 14.80 7.15
N GLN A 105 -11.44 15.10 5.98
CA GLN A 105 -11.86 16.26 5.18
C GLN A 105 -13.10 15.97 4.30
N GLY A 106 -13.66 14.75 4.38
CA GLY A 106 -14.83 14.33 3.62
C GLY A 106 -14.58 14.23 2.13
N LEU A 107 -13.35 13.93 1.70
CA LEU A 107 -12.96 13.84 0.30
C LEU A 107 -13.03 12.42 -0.27
N LEU A 108 -13.25 11.40 0.57
CA LEU A 108 -13.45 10.01 0.14
C LEU A 108 -14.94 9.65 0.11
N ALA A 109 -15.32 8.84 -0.86
CA ALA A 109 -16.66 8.29 -1.00
C ALA A 109 -16.80 6.99 -0.17
N PRO A 110 -17.99 6.70 0.40
CA PRO A 110 -18.23 5.42 1.03
C PRO A 110 -18.09 4.26 0.04
N LEU A 111 -17.37 3.22 0.43
CA LEU A 111 -17.19 2.01 -0.35
C LEU A 111 -18.36 1.03 -0.14
N PRO A 112 -18.70 0.21 -1.14
CA PRO A 112 -19.69 -0.85 -1.00
C PRO A 112 -19.35 -1.87 0.12
N GLU A 113 -20.38 -2.42 0.76
CA GLU A 113 -20.21 -3.44 1.81
C GLU A 113 -19.46 -4.69 1.30
N GLU A 114 -19.60 -5.04 0.01
CA GLU A 114 -18.90 -6.16 -0.62
C GLU A 114 -17.38 -5.93 -0.66
N ILE A 115 -16.94 -4.71 -0.87
CA ILE A 115 -15.51 -4.33 -0.84
C ILE A 115 -15.00 -4.35 0.60
N LEU A 116 -15.72 -3.72 1.53
CA LEU A 116 -15.31 -3.65 2.93
C LEU A 116 -15.28 -5.03 3.60
N GLY A 117 -16.22 -5.91 3.26
CA GLY A 117 -16.30 -7.25 3.78
C GLY A 117 -15.29 -8.25 3.18
N ALA A 118 -14.46 -7.84 2.23
CA ALA A 118 -13.43 -8.70 1.67
C ALA A 118 -12.22 -8.87 2.60
N VAL A 119 -12.03 -7.96 3.55
CA VAL A 119 -10.94 -7.96 4.53
C VAL A 119 -11.48 -7.91 5.96
N ASP A 120 -10.63 -8.18 6.95
CA ASP A 120 -10.97 -8.00 8.36
C ASP A 120 -11.29 -6.51 8.64
N GLU A 121 -12.31 -6.24 9.48
CA GLU A 121 -12.78 -4.88 9.78
C GLU A 121 -11.70 -3.94 10.32
N ARG A 122 -10.68 -4.47 11.01
CA ARG A 122 -9.52 -3.69 11.48
C ARG A 122 -8.69 -3.06 10.36
N PHE A 123 -8.86 -3.50 9.13
CA PHE A 123 -8.19 -2.99 7.93
C PHE A 123 -9.09 -2.14 7.04
N THR A 124 -10.18 -1.63 7.59
CA THR A 124 -11.09 -0.71 6.92
C THR A 124 -11.27 0.55 7.75
N SER A 125 -11.70 1.65 7.12
CA SER A 125 -12.10 2.82 7.90
C SER A 125 -13.42 2.55 8.64
N PRO A 126 -13.61 3.09 9.86
CA PRO A 126 -14.86 2.94 10.60
C PRO A 126 -16.10 3.47 9.86
N ASN A 127 -15.91 4.45 8.98
CA ASN A 127 -16.97 5.02 8.16
C ASN A 127 -17.09 4.36 6.78
N GLY A 128 -16.24 3.34 6.47
CA GLY A 128 -16.24 2.64 5.20
C GLY A 128 -15.74 3.45 4.01
N GLU A 129 -14.83 4.42 4.22
CA GLU A 129 -14.36 5.34 3.18
C GLU A 129 -13.05 4.87 2.52
N TRP A 130 -12.36 3.93 3.13
CA TRP A 130 -11.16 3.29 2.58
C TRP A 130 -11.05 1.83 3.03
N VAL A 131 -10.25 1.07 2.29
CA VAL A 131 -9.95 -0.34 2.57
C VAL A 131 -8.45 -0.60 2.41
N GLY A 132 -7.89 -1.42 3.31
CA GLY A 132 -6.54 -1.94 3.19
C GLY A 132 -6.44 -2.96 2.07
N VAL A 133 -5.31 -2.97 1.35
CA VAL A 133 -5.06 -3.92 0.25
C VAL A 133 -3.83 -4.79 0.51
N SER A 134 -2.90 -4.36 1.36
CA SER A 134 -1.77 -5.19 1.81
C SER A 134 -1.29 -4.76 3.19
N GLY A 135 -0.83 -5.72 4.00
CA GLY A 135 -0.41 -5.49 5.38
C GLY A 135 1.11 -5.43 5.54
N ARG A 136 1.58 -4.55 6.43
CA ARG A 136 3.00 -4.37 6.75
C ARG A 136 3.21 -4.40 8.26
N ALA A 137 3.70 -5.54 8.76
CA ALA A 137 3.98 -5.71 10.17
C ALA A 137 5.26 -4.98 10.60
N ARG A 138 5.20 -4.28 11.73
CA ARG A 138 6.39 -3.84 12.45
C ARG A 138 7.05 -5.05 13.08
N VAL A 139 8.38 -5.07 13.08
CA VAL A 139 9.19 -6.12 13.67
C VAL A 139 10.44 -5.55 14.31
N VAL A 140 11.07 -6.36 15.14
CA VAL A 140 12.45 -6.15 15.57
C VAL A 140 13.33 -7.09 14.74
N ALA A 141 14.05 -6.56 13.74
CA ALA A 141 15.09 -7.35 13.09
C ALA A 141 16.25 -7.53 14.05
N TYR A 142 16.78 -8.75 14.19
CA TYR A 142 17.90 -9.04 15.08
C TYR A 142 18.99 -9.87 14.39
N ASN A 143 20.24 -9.69 14.84
CA ASN A 143 21.39 -10.45 14.33
C ASN A 143 21.42 -11.85 14.96
N THR A 144 21.31 -12.89 14.12
CA THR A 144 21.21 -14.31 14.55
C THR A 144 22.53 -14.93 15.01
N GLU A 145 23.67 -14.27 14.75
CA GLU A 145 24.97 -14.70 15.30
C GLU A 145 25.16 -14.21 16.75
N ASN A 146 24.52 -13.08 17.11
CA ASN A 146 24.68 -12.45 18.41
C ASN A 146 23.56 -12.77 19.39
N LEU A 147 22.33 -13.03 18.89
CA LEU A 147 21.10 -13.18 19.66
C LEU A 147 20.27 -14.37 19.17
N SER A 148 19.45 -14.88 20.06
CA SER A 148 18.31 -15.74 19.78
C SER A 148 17.01 -15.05 20.21
N GLU A 149 15.85 -15.53 19.79
CA GLU A 149 14.55 -14.99 20.21
C GLU A 149 14.38 -14.95 21.74
N ALA A 150 14.97 -15.93 22.45
CA ALA A 150 14.90 -16.00 23.92
C ALA A 150 15.68 -14.88 24.63
N ASP A 151 16.52 -14.15 23.91
CA ASP A 151 17.30 -13.02 24.43
C ASP A 151 16.55 -11.68 24.21
N LEU A 152 15.43 -11.70 23.46
CA LEU A 152 14.66 -10.50 23.13
C LEU A 152 13.53 -10.26 24.14
N PRO A 153 13.20 -9.00 24.45
CA PRO A 153 12.07 -8.67 25.30
C PRO A 153 10.72 -9.06 24.65
N ASP A 154 9.75 -9.46 25.47
CA ASP A 154 8.39 -9.78 25.03
C ASP A 154 7.58 -8.53 24.62
N SER A 155 8.12 -7.32 24.85
CA SER A 155 7.47 -6.03 24.54
C SER A 155 8.47 -5.03 23.97
N ILE A 156 7.99 -4.15 23.08
CA ILE A 156 8.79 -3.03 22.54
C ILE A 156 9.33 -2.13 23.66
N VAL A 157 8.62 -2.06 24.79
CA VAL A 157 9.04 -1.26 25.95
C VAL A 157 10.32 -1.83 26.59
N GLY A 158 10.54 -3.15 26.55
CA GLY A 158 11.73 -3.77 27.11
C GLY A 158 13.05 -3.34 26.47
N PHE A 159 13.00 -2.80 25.23
CA PHE A 159 14.20 -2.25 24.58
C PHE A 159 14.67 -0.91 25.17
N THR A 160 13.95 -0.32 26.13
CA THR A 160 14.40 0.83 26.91
C THR A 160 15.36 0.44 28.03
N ASP A 161 15.48 -0.84 28.37
CA ASP A 161 16.40 -1.32 29.41
C ASP A 161 17.87 -1.03 29.05
N PRO A 162 18.72 -0.65 30.02
CA PRO A 162 20.11 -0.24 29.75
C PRO A 162 21.01 -1.33 29.13
N GLU A 163 20.58 -2.60 29.14
CA GLU A 163 21.30 -3.68 28.47
C GLU A 163 21.34 -3.53 26.94
N TRP A 164 20.45 -2.73 26.37
CA TRP A 164 20.38 -2.42 24.95
C TRP A 164 21.22 -1.22 24.54
N ALA A 165 21.98 -0.61 25.44
CA ALA A 165 22.81 0.56 25.16
C ALA A 165 23.83 0.29 24.06
N GLY A 166 23.79 1.10 22.97
CA GLY A 166 24.64 0.99 21.78
C GLY A 166 24.30 -0.17 20.85
N ARG A 167 23.23 -0.92 21.10
CA ARG A 167 22.86 -2.15 20.37
C ARG A 167 21.68 -1.98 19.42
N ILE A 168 21.03 -0.82 19.43
CA ILE A 168 19.79 -0.55 18.69
C ILE A 168 20.07 0.29 17.44
N GLY A 169 19.48 -0.09 16.31
CA GLY A 169 19.35 0.71 15.10
C GLY A 169 17.93 1.22 14.90
N TRP A 170 17.76 2.46 14.49
CA TRP A 170 16.46 3.04 14.17
C TRP A 170 16.53 4.10 13.08
N ALA A 171 15.39 4.44 12.49
CA ALA A 171 15.27 5.41 11.40
C ALA A 171 14.16 6.44 11.70
N PRO A 172 14.40 7.45 12.57
CA PRO A 172 13.34 8.36 13.03
C PRO A 172 12.72 9.24 11.93
N THR A 173 13.43 9.49 10.84
CA THR A 173 12.92 10.25 9.69
C THR A 173 12.08 9.41 8.73
N ASN A 174 12.05 8.08 8.92
CA ASN A 174 11.29 7.17 8.06
C ASN A 174 9.80 7.18 8.43
N GLY A 175 8.91 7.32 7.43
CA GLY A 175 7.47 7.40 7.63
C GLY A 175 6.87 6.21 8.37
N SER A 176 7.39 4.97 8.17
CA SER A 176 6.86 3.82 8.90
C SER A 176 7.26 3.81 10.39
N PHE A 177 8.39 4.41 10.75
CA PHE A 177 8.73 4.64 12.15
C PHE A 177 7.83 5.71 12.77
N GLN A 178 7.58 6.79 12.04
CA GLN A 178 6.68 7.86 12.50
C GLN A 178 5.25 7.35 12.68
N SER A 179 4.71 6.56 11.75
CA SER A 179 3.40 5.90 11.91
C SER A 179 3.36 4.97 13.13
N PHE A 180 4.46 4.26 13.41
CA PHE A 180 4.57 3.45 14.63
C PHE A 180 4.55 4.31 15.90
N VAL A 181 5.25 5.46 15.91
CA VAL A 181 5.22 6.39 17.06
C VAL A 181 3.83 7.00 17.23
N THR A 182 3.12 7.31 16.12
CA THR A 182 1.72 7.75 16.18
C THR A 182 0.86 6.65 16.84
N ALA A 183 0.99 5.40 16.39
CA ALA A 183 0.27 4.27 17.00
C ALA A 183 0.60 4.11 18.50
N LEU A 184 1.87 4.26 18.88
CA LEU A 184 2.27 4.19 20.29
C LEU A 184 1.61 5.30 21.13
N ARG A 185 1.49 6.52 20.57
CA ARG A 185 0.78 7.64 21.21
C ARG A 185 -0.71 7.36 21.39
N GLU A 186 -1.36 6.79 20.37
CA GLU A 186 -2.79 6.45 20.42
C GLU A 186 -3.10 5.29 21.37
N ILE A 187 -2.25 4.24 21.38
CA ILE A 187 -2.46 3.04 22.19
C ILE A 187 -2.10 3.29 23.66
N GLU A 188 -0.92 3.84 23.94
CA GLU A 188 -0.37 3.97 25.28
C GLU A 188 -0.53 5.39 25.87
N GLY A 189 -0.82 6.37 25.04
CA GLY A 189 -0.89 7.78 25.38
C GLY A 189 0.44 8.51 25.24
N GLU A 190 0.34 9.85 25.11
CA GLU A 190 1.46 10.76 24.85
C GLU A 190 2.63 10.62 25.84
N ASP A 191 2.32 10.53 27.14
CA ASP A 191 3.34 10.44 28.20
C ASP A 191 4.17 9.14 28.07
N ARG A 192 3.52 8.01 27.76
CA ARG A 192 4.17 6.72 27.58
C ARG A 192 5.00 6.65 26.32
N ALA A 193 4.50 7.21 25.22
CA ALA A 193 5.25 7.34 23.97
C ALA A 193 6.53 8.17 24.17
N ARG A 194 6.43 9.27 24.91
CA ARG A 194 7.55 10.12 25.33
C ARG A 194 8.56 9.33 26.17
N GLU A 195 8.09 8.63 27.21
CA GLU A 195 8.94 7.80 28.08
C GLU A 195 9.70 6.73 27.26
N TRP A 196 9.02 6.10 26.30
CA TRP A 196 9.65 5.12 25.41
C TRP A 196 10.74 5.74 24.53
N LEU A 197 10.44 6.86 23.86
CA LEU A 197 11.39 7.58 23.00
C LEU A 197 12.64 8.03 23.78
N GLU A 198 12.45 8.61 24.98
CA GLU A 198 13.54 9.04 25.86
C GLU A 198 14.36 7.83 26.36
N GLY A 199 13.71 6.70 26.66
CA GLY A 199 14.36 5.46 27.08
C GLY A 199 15.22 4.84 25.97
N ILE A 200 14.70 4.78 24.74
CA ILE A 200 15.49 4.34 23.58
C ILE A 200 16.65 5.30 23.32
N GLN A 201 16.42 6.63 23.36
CA GLN A 201 17.48 7.62 23.18
C GLN A 201 18.59 7.51 24.24
N ALA A 202 18.22 7.21 25.50
CA ALA A 202 19.19 6.98 26.58
C ALA A 202 20.10 5.77 26.33
N ASN A 203 19.65 4.82 25.49
CA ASN A 203 20.44 3.67 25.04
C ASN A 203 21.37 4.00 23.84
N GLU A 204 21.52 5.28 23.48
CA GLU A 204 22.42 5.73 22.41
C GLU A 204 22.26 4.96 21.10
N PRO A 205 21.02 4.87 20.53
CA PRO A 205 20.76 4.10 19.32
C PRO A 205 21.49 4.72 18.12
N ARG A 206 21.87 3.89 17.16
CA ARG A 206 22.43 4.37 15.88
C ARG A 206 21.29 4.79 14.94
N VAL A 207 21.42 5.99 14.39
CA VAL A 207 20.45 6.58 13.46
C VAL A 207 20.81 6.22 12.03
N TYR A 208 19.84 5.74 11.27
CA TYR A 208 19.94 5.41 9.85
C TYR A 208 18.93 6.21 9.03
N GLU A 209 19.17 6.36 7.73
CA GLU A 209 18.29 7.09 6.83
C GLU A 209 16.97 6.34 6.52
N GLY A 210 16.93 5.02 6.75
CA GLY A 210 15.77 4.18 6.46
C GLY A 210 15.92 2.76 6.95
N ASN A 211 14.92 1.93 6.66
CA ASN A 211 14.87 0.54 7.12
C ASN A 211 15.97 -0.34 6.49
N ASN A 212 16.27 -0.21 5.19
CA ASN A 212 17.33 -0.98 4.53
C ASN A 212 18.71 -0.73 5.15
N PRO A 213 19.19 0.52 5.33
CA PRO A 213 20.45 0.76 6.03
C PRO A 213 20.47 0.26 7.47
N ALA A 214 19.35 0.31 8.19
CA ALA A 214 19.27 -0.23 9.55
C ALA A 214 19.36 -1.76 9.56
N LEU A 215 18.71 -2.45 8.61
CA LEU A 215 18.82 -3.90 8.42
C LEU A 215 20.24 -4.32 8.01
N ASP A 216 20.88 -3.57 7.11
CA ASP A 216 22.26 -3.82 6.69
C ASP A 216 23.22 -3.76 7.89
N ALA A 217 22.99 -2.83 8.82
CA ALA A 217 23.77 -2.70 10.04
C ALA A 217 23.54 -3.88 11.02
N VAL A 218 22.31 -4.42 11.09
CA VAL A 218 22.02 -5.66 11.82
C VAL A 218 22.77 -6.84 11.21
N ILE A 219 22.69 -7.03 9.89
CA ILE A 219 23.36 -8.12 9.18
C ILE A 219 24.88 -8.02 9.36
N ALA A 220 25.44 -6.81 9.31
CA ALA A 220 26.86 -6.57 9.51
C ALA A 220 27.31 -6.70 10.99
N GLY A 221 26.39 -6.87 11.95
CA GLY A 221 26.69 -6.90 13.39
C GLY A 221 27.15 -5.56 13.96
N GLU A 222 26.83 -4.45 13.30
CA GLU A 222 27.09 -3.11 13.79
C GLU A 222 26.14 -2.71 14.94
N VAL A 223 24.91 -3.22 14.88
CA VAL A 223 23.89 -3.20 15.93
C VAL A 223 23.30 -4.59 16.05
N ASP A 224 22.74 -4.91 17.19
CA ASP A 224 22.16 -6.24 17.41
C ASP A 224 20.69 -6.31 16.99
N VAL A 225 19.98 -5.18 17.08
CA VAL A 225 18.56 -5.09 16.70
C VAL A 225 18.26 -3.81 15.94
N ALA A 226 17.20 -3.83 15.11
CA ALA A 226 16.65 -2.64 14.48
C ALA A 226 15.12 -2.70 14.38
N PHE A 227 14.44 -1.55 14.55
CA PHE A 227 12.99 -1.42 14.44
C PHE A 227 12.60 -1.11 12.98
N ILE A 228 12.16 -2.14 12.24
CA ILE A 228 11.86 -2.05 10.81
C ILE A 228 10.50 -2.69 10.48
N ASN A 229 10.12 -2.70 9.20
CA ASN A 229 9.02 -3.52 8.70
C ASN A 229 9.56 -4.89 8.23
N HIS A 230 8.74 -5.93 8.35
CA HIS A 230 9.12 -7.33 8.11
C HIS A 230 9.65 -7.61 6.71
N TYR A 231 9.03 -7.01 5.67
CA TYR A 231 9.30 -7.35 4.27
C TYR A 231 10.71 -6.97 3.80
N TYR A 232 11.37 -6.01 4.45
CA TYR A 232 12.76 -5.66 4.10
C TYR A 232 13.72 -6.84 4.26
N LEU A 233 13.56 -7.61 5.34
CA LEU A 233 14.37 -8.82 5.53
C LEU A 233 13.98 -9.90 4.54
N MET A 234 12.68 -10.08 4.25
CA MET A 234 12.24 -11.09 3.28
C MET A 234 12.84 -10.84 1.89
N GLN A 235 12.81 -9.58 1.43
CA GLN A 235 13.46 -9.17 0.17
C GLN A 235 14.98 -9.39 0.22
N ARG A 236 15.63 -9.08 1.34
CA ARG A 236 17.06 -9.31 1.50
C ARG A 236 17.43 -10.81 1.46
N LEU A 237 16.63 -11.70 2.06
CA LEU A 237 16.87 -13.13 2.06
C LEU A 237 16.70 -13.77 0.67
N GLU A 238 15.93 -13.17 -0.24
CA GLU A 238 15.91 -13.59 -1.64
C GLU A 238 17.22 -13.26 -2.37
N GLU A 239 17.83 -12.10 -2.05
CA GLU A 239 19.12 -11.69 -2.62
C GLU A 239 20.30 -12.41 -1.98
N ASP A 240 20.26 -12.57 -0.65
CA ASP A 240 21.28 -13.22 0.18
C ASP A 240 20.65 -14.16 1.20
N PRO A 241 20.43 -15.43 0.85
CA PRO A 241 19.84 -16.44 1.74
C PRO A 241 20.69 -16.76 3.00
N ASP A 242 21.95 -16.35 3.02
CA ASP A 242 22.88 -16.56 4.13
C ASP A 242 22.95 -15.32 5.07
N ALA A 243 22.10 -14.29 4.86
CA ALA A 243 22.06 -13.10 5.69
C ALA A 243 21.79 -13.45 7.16
N THR A 244 22.63 -12.94 8.07
CA THR A 244 22.64 -13.27 9.49
C THR A 244 21.64 -12.43 10.28
N ALA A 245 20.38 -12.38 9.85
CA ALA A 245 19.30 -11.66 10.51
C ALA A 245 18.00 -12.46 10.50
N ALA A 246 17.13 -12.19 11.48
CA ALA A 246 15.76 -12.69 11.53
C ALA A 246 14.81 -11.61 12.02
N ASN A 247 13.51 -11.73 11.65
CA ASN A 247 12.46 -10.90 12.17
C ASN A 247 11.89 -11.50 13.46
N TYR A 248 11.81 -10.68 14.51
CA TYR A 248 11.07 -10.98 15.71
C TYR A 248 9.75 -10.24 15.70
N PHE A 249 8.66 -11.00 15.71
CA PHE A 249 7.30 -10.48 15.76
C PHE A 249 6.87 -10.40 17.22
N LEU A 250 6.61 -9.19 17.70
CA LEU A 250 5.96 -9.00 19.00
C LEU A 250 4.50 -9.45 18.88
N THR A 251 3.88 -9.81 20.01
CA THR A 251 2.55 -10.41 20.05
C THR A 251 1.69 -9.79 21.16
N ASP A 252 0.52 -10.38 21.43
CA ASP A 252 -0.34 -10.06 22.60
C ASP A 252 -0.80 -8.60 22.68
N GLY A 253 -0.97 -7.93 21.55
CA GLY A 253 -1.43 -6.53 21.50
C GLY A 253 -0.34 -5.50 21.81
N ASP A 254 0.94 -5.91 21.80
CA ASP A 254 2.05 -4.98 21.97
C ASP A 254 2.06 -3.91 20.86
N PRO A 255 2.28 -2.63 21.15
CA PRO A 255 2.37 -1.59 20.12
C PRO A 255 3.41 -1.88 19.04
N GLY A 256 4.47 -2.61 19.37
CA GLY A 256 5.48 -3.07 18.43
C GLY A 256 5.01 -4.17 17.46
N ALA A 257 3.82 -4.75 17.68
CA ALA A 257 3.16 -5.70 16.79
C ALA A 257 2.20 -5.01 15.79
N LEU A 258 2.31 -3.71 15.60
CA LEU A 258 1.47 -2.95 14.68
C LEU A 258 1.54 -3.52 13.26
N VAL A 259 0.39 -3.83 12.69
CA VAL A 259 0.23 -4.06 11.25
C VAL A 259 -0.47 -2.85 10.65
N ASN A 260 0.29 -2.01 9.97
CA ASN A 260 -0.25 -0.93 9.16
C ASN A 260 -0.53 -1.44 7.74
N VAL A 261 -1.42 -0.78 6.99
CA VAL A 261 -1.81 -1.23 5.65
C VAL A 261 -1.45 -0.20 4.58
N ALA A 262 -1.09 -0.68 3.40
CA ALA A 262 -1.33 0.09 2.21
C ALA A 262 -2.82 -0.06 1.86
N GLY A 263 -3.45 1.02 1.45
CA GLY A 263 -4.90 1.00 1.24
C GLY A 263 -5.35 1.97 0.15
N VAL A 264 -6.60 1.84 -0.22
CA VAL A 264 -7.22 2.63 -1.27
C VAL A 264 -8.54 3.26 -0.82
N GLY A 265 -8.79 4.49 -1.27
CA GLY A 265 -10.07 5.17 -1.17
C GLY A 265 -10.45 5.77 -2.52
N ILE A 266 -11.76 5.80 -2.81
CA ILE A 266 -12.31 6.44 -4.01
C ILE A 266 -12.66 7.88 -3.64
N LEU A 267 -12.23 8.85 -4.46
CA LEU A 267 -12.54 10.25 -4.20
C LEU A 267 -14.01 10.55 -4.52
N ASN A 268 -14.62 11.47 -3.73
CA ASN A 268 -15.97 11.98 -4.01
C ASN A 268 -16.07 12.67 -5.39
N THR A 269 -14.95 13.08 -5.94
CA THR A 269 -14.82 13.76 -7.25
C THR A 269 -14.58 12.80 -8.40
N ALA A 270 -14.51 11.49 -8.15
CA ALA A 270 -14.24 10.49 -9.17
C ALA A 270 -15.19 10.61 -10.35
N GLU A 271 -14.65 10.89 -11.54
CA GLU A 271 -15.44 10.97 -12.78
C GLU A 271 -15.76 9.57 -13.31
N ASN A 272 -14.92 8.57 -12.96
CA ASN A 272 -15.03 7.18 -13.41
C ASN A 272 -15.27 6.21 -12.24
N ASP A 273 -16.28 6.50 -11.41
CA ASP A 273 -16.61 5.76 -10.16
C ASP A 273 -16.69 4.24 -10.37
N GLU A 274 -17.33 3.78 -11.46
CA GLU A 274 -17.45 2.35 -11.75
C GLU A 274 -16.08 1.71 -12.06
N ALA A 275 -15.22 2.39 -12.81
CA ALA A 275 -13.88 1.90 -13.11
C ALA A 275 -12.98 1.95 -11.88
N ALA A 276 -13.14 2.97 -11.02
CA ALA A 276 -12.45 3.06 -9.73
C ALA A 276 -12.83 1.89 -8.81
N ARG A 277 -14.11 1.53 -8.73
CA ARG A 277 -14.58 0.35 -7.97
C ARG A 277 -13.98 -0.94 -8.50
N GLN A 278 -14.00 -1.14 -9.82
CA GLN A 278 -13.40 -2.33 -10.43
C GLN A 278 -11.91 -2.44 -10.12
N LEU A 279 -11.18 -1.31 -10.03
CA LEU A 279 -9.79 -1.31 -9.59
C LEU A 279 -9.66 -1.75 -8.13
N VAL A 280 -10.48 -1.21 -7.22
CA VAL A 280 -10.46 -1.60 -5.81
C VAL A 280 -10.78 -3.09 -5.65
N GLU A 281 -11.81 -3.59 -6.34
CA GLU A 281 -12.16 -5.02 -6.36
C GLU A 281 -11.02 -5.88 -6.90
N PHE A 282 -10.33 -5.41 -7.95
CA PHE A 282 -9.18 -6.11 -8.51
C PHE A 282 -8.02 -6.19 -7.50
N LEU A 283 -7.70 -5.10 -6.80
CA LEU A 283 -6.65 -5.09 -5.77
C LEU A 283 -6.95 -6.04 -4.60
N LEU A 284 -8.22 -6.36 -4.37
CA LEU A 284 -8.69 -7.33 -3.38
C LEU A 284 -8.96 -8.72 -3.97
N SER A 285 -8.65 -8.96 -5.24
CA SER A 285 -8.77 -10.28 -5.86
C SER A 285 -7.63 -11.21 -5.44
N GLU A 286 -7.87 -12.54 -5.49
CA GLU A 286 -6.87 -13.55 -5.19
C GLU A 286 -5.56 -13.33 -5.96
N PRO A 287 -5.54 -13.08 -7.30
CA PRO A 287 -4.28 -12.83 -8.02
C PRO A 287 -3.51 -11.59 -7.53
N ALA A 288 -4.19 -10.50 -7.19
CA ALA A 288 -3.55 -9.31 -6.67
C ALA A 288 -2.98 -9.52 -5.26
N GLN A 289 -3.69 -10.28 -4.43
CA GLN A 289 -3.23 -10.60 -3.09
C GLN A 289 -2.07 -11.62 -3.09
N GLU A 290 -2.08 -12.57 -4.04
CA GLU A 290 -0.92 -13.43 -4.30
C GLU A 290 0.29 -12.62 -4.77
N TYR A 291 0.08 -11.57 -5.60
CA TYR A 291 1.14 -10.65 -6.01
C TYR A 291 1.75 -9.92 -4.80
N PHE A 292 0.93 -9.38 -3.90
CA PHE A 292 1.44 -8.72 -2.69
C PHE A 292 2.28 -9.69 -1.83
N ALA A 293 1.80 -10.90 -1.63
CA ALA A 293 2.53 -11.90 -0.86
C ALA A 293 3.84 -12.35 -1.55
N ALA A 294 3.82 -12.57 -2.87
CA ALA A 294 4.94 -13.12 -3.61
C ALA A 294 5.99 -12.08 -4.00
N GLU A 295 5.57 -10.92 -4.53
CA GLU A 295 6.48 -9.94 -5.09
C GLU A 295 6.88 -8.86 -4.08
N THR A 296 5.92 -8.30 -3.33
CA THR A 296 6.21 -7.24 -2.36
C THR A 296 6.55 -7.75 -0.95
N LYS A 297 6.29 -9.05 -0.67
CA LYS A 297 6.43 -9.69 0.65
C LYS A 297 5.58 -9.04 1.72
N GLU A 298 4.51 -8.39 1.33
CA GLU A 298 3.51 -7.83 2.24
C GLU A 298 2.44 -8.88 2.56
N TYR A 299 1.74 -8.72 3.68
CA TYR A 299 0.65 -9.62 4.05
C TYR A 299 -0.55 -9.45 3.11
N PRO A 300 -1.07 -10.53 2.52
CA PRO A 300 -2.39 -10.50 1.89
C PRO A 300 -3.45 -10.28 2.99
N LEU A 301 -4.53 -9.56 2.66
CA LEU A 301 -5.56 -9.20 3.63
C LEU A 301 -6.89 -9.95 3.41
N ILE A 302 -7.04 -10.67 2.31
CA ILE A 302 -8.23 -11.49 2.05
C ILE A 302 -8.06 -12.91 2.59
N GLU A 303 -9.18 -13.58 2.90
CA GLU A 303 -9.15 -14.98 3.28
C GLU A 303 -8.68 -15.88 2.14
N GLY A 304 -7.91 -16.93 2.46
CA GLY A 304 -7.53 -17.99 1.52
C GLY A 304 -6.23 -17.73 0.76
N VAL A 305 -5.61 -16.56 0.89
CA VAL A 305 -4.26 -16.30 0.38
C VAL A 305 -3.27 -16.35 1.54
N GLU A 306 -2.30 -17.26 1.45
CA GLU A 306 -1.28 -17.42 2.48
C GLU A 306 -0.17 -16.36 2.35
N PRO A 307 0.38 -15.85 3.45
CA PRO A 307 1.55 -15.00 3.41
C PRO A 307 2.78 -15.78 2.95
N HIS A 308 3.90 -15.10 2.73
CA HIS A 308 5.17 -15.75 2.43
C HIS A 308 5.50 -16.82 3.49
N ALA A 309 6.03 -17.97 3.05
CA ALA A 309 6.19 -19.18 3.88
C ALA A 309 7.06 -19.01 5.15
N GLU A 310 7.88 -17.97 5.21
CA GLU A 310 8.74 -17.64 6.36
C GLU A 310 8.11 -16.65 7.34
N MET A 311 6.85 -16.24 7.09
CA MET A 311 6.12 -15.30 7.93
C MET A 311 5.06 -16.04 8.75
N PRO A 312 4.79 -15.63 9.99
CA PRO A 312 3.64 -16.13 10.74
C PRO A 312 2.34 -15.76 10.02
N ALA A 313 1.27 -16.49 10.28
CA ALA A 313 -0.04 -16.07 9.80
C ALA A 313 -0.45 -14.73 10.45
N LEU A 314 -1.23 -13.93 9.72
CA LEU A 314 -1.59 -12.57 10.17
C LEU A 314 -2.36 -12.55 11.48
N ASP A 315 -3.14 -13.59 11.78
CA ASP A 315 -3.87 -13.79 13.03
C ASP A 315 -2.96 -14.24 14.20
N GLU A 316 -1.76 -14.75 13.92
CA GLU A 316 -0.77 -15.12 14.95
C GLU A 316 0.03 -13.90 15.45
N ILE A 317 0.05 -12.78 14.72
CA ILE A 317 0.79 -11.57 15.12
C ILE A 317 0.16 -10.90 16.35
N GLY A 318 -1.14 -11.09 16.63
CA GLY A 318 -1.79 -10.47 17.79
C GLY A 318 -1.63 -8.94 17.82
N THR A 319 -2.02 -8.29 16.73
CA THR A 319 -1.90 -6.82 16.56
C THR A 319 -2.68 -6.06 17.64
N PRO A 320 -2.21 -4.88 18.07
CA PRO A 320 -2.96 -4.05 19.01
C PRO A 320 -4.31 -3.60 18.43
N GLU A 321 -5.29 -3.39 19.30
CA GLU A 321 -6.58 -2.80 18.93
C GLU A 321 -6.39 -1.29 18.71
N ILE A 322 -6.45 -0.86 17.46
CA ILE A 322 -6.33 0.55 17.06
C ILE A 322 -7.17 0.80 15.80
N ASP A 323 -7.82 1.94 15.73
CA ASP A 323 -8.33 2.47 14.46
C ASP A 323 -7.14 3.01 13.66
N LEU A 324 -6.86 2.37 12.53
CA LEU A 324 -5.73 2.79 11.69
C LEU A 324 -5.90 4.19 11.08
N SER A 325 -7.13 4.75 11.05
CA SER A 325 -7.37 6.14 10.67
C SER A 325 -6.73 7.13 11.66
N ASP A 326 -6.62 6.75 12.95
CA ASP A 326 -6.02 7.58 14.00
C ASP A 326 -4.49 7.76 13.79
N LEU A 327 -3.88 7.02 12.86
CA LEU A 327 -2.51 7.27 12.43
C LEU A 327 -2.34 8.57 11.62
N SER A 328 -3.41 9.34 11.40
CA SER A 328 -3.41 10.62 10.68
C SER A 328 -2.64 11.73 11.42
N ASP A 329 -2.49 11.69 12.76
CA ASP A 329 -1.81 12.71 13.55
C ASP A 329 -0.28 12.66 13.45
N LEU A 330 0.23 12.78 12.22
CA LEU A 330 1.67 12.87 11.97
C LEU A 330 2.27 14.17 12.56
N GLU A 331 1.52 15.29 12.56
CA GLU A 331 2.01 16.58 13.07
C GLU A 331 2.37 16.47 14.55
N GLY A 332 1.47 15.94 15.39
CA GLY A 332 1.75 15.70 16.81
C GLY A 332 2.91 14.73 17.04
N THR A 333 3.08 13.71 16.18
CA THR A 333 4.23 12.82 16.25
C THR A 333 5.54 13.54 15.95
N LEU A 334 5.58 14.38 14.92
CA LEU A 334 6.78 15.16 14.58
C LEU A 334 7.12 16.17 15.67
N GLU A 335 6.10 16.81 16.29
CA GLU A 335 6.29 17.69 17.43
C GLU A 335 6.91 16.95 18.61
N LEU A 336 6.38 15.76 18.96
CA LEU A 336 6.93 14.93 20.03
C LEU A 336 8.39 14.54 19.76
N LEU A 337 8.71 14.07 18.54
CA LEU A 337 10.08 13.69 18.14
C LEU A 337 11.06 14.88 18.24
N GLN A 338 10.61 16.10 17.90
CA GLN A 338 11.40 17.32 18.05
C GLN A 338 11.59 17.71 19.51
N GLU A 339 10.53 17.64 20.33
CA GLU A 339 10.58 17.97 21.76
C GLU A 339 11.55 17.09 22.54
N VAL A 340 11.61 15.79 22.21
CA VAL A 340 12.57 14.87 22.81
C VAL A 340 13.95 14.92 22.15
N GLY A 341 14.14 15.73 21.10
CA GLY A 341 15.43 15.99 20.45
C GLY A 341 15.93 14.84 19.57
N ILE A 342 15.01 14.07 18.97
CA ILE A 342 15.29 12.99 18.03
C ILE A 342 15.35 13.54 16.58
N LEU A 343 14.55 14.55 16.25
CA LEU A 343 14.52 15.29 14.98
C LEU A 343 15.00 16.72 15.12
#